data_170bfad7a99e5f21a5fde2f5095b02a8
#
_entry.id   170bfad7a99e5f21a5fde2f5095b02a8
#
_cell.length_a   1.000
_cell.length_b   1.000
_cell.length_c   1.000
_cell.angle_alpha   90.00
_cell.angle_beta   90.00
_cell.angle_gamma   90.00
#
_symmetry.space_group_name_H-M   'P 1'
#
loop_
_entity.id
_entity.type
_entity.pdbx_description
1 polymer ?
#
loop_
_entity_poly.entity_id
_entity_poly.type
_entity_poly.pdbx_seq_one_letter_code
_entity_poly.pdbx_strand_id
1 'polypeptide(L)'
;VYKRQLHSSGIVKDGRAYLFSADPGTGKSTHTSLWQKYFGEDEAKIINDDKPAIRLVDGELYVYGTPWSGKTDKNINMRVPIGAIVCLERSENNWVREITPKEAIPFILQQTIRPENKSEMINLLTILDKVLRTIKVYRMGCNMDMEAVEVSYNSIKVEEKL
;
A
#
# COMPACT_ATOMS: atom_id res chain seq x y z
N VAL A 1 -0.83 -21.63 -1.30
CA VAL A 1 -1.38 -20.29 -1.09
C VAL A 1 -0.21 -19.31 -0.93
N TYR A 2 -0.01 -18.43 -1.92
CA TYR A 2 1.08 -17.45 -1.90
C TYR A 2 0.66 -16.21 -1.14
N LYS A 3 1.34 -15.94 -0.02
CA LYS A 3 1.09 -14.81 0.88
C LYS A 3 2.40 -14.08 1.12
N ARG A 4 2.42 -12.77 0.94
CA ARG A 4 3.57 -11.92 1.24
C ARG A 4 3.16 -10.67 2.00
N GLN A 5 4.03 -10.22 2.89
CA GLN A 5 3.85 -8.99 3.65
C GLN A 5 4.69 -7.88 3.02
N LEU A 6 4.05 -6.75 2.80
CA LEU A 6 4.70 -5.50 2.41
C LEU A 6 4.71 -4.56 3.62
N HIS A 7 5.87 -4.07 3.99
CA HIS A 7 5.97 -3.05 5.06
C HIS A 7 5.30 -1.75 4.59
N SER A 8 4.04 -1.59 4.96
CA SER A 8 3.20 -0.49 4.51
C SER A 8 2.07 -0.22 5.51
N SER A 9 1.54 0.99 5.47
CA SER A 9 0.24 1.29 6.07
C SER A 9 -0.82 1.24 4.99
N GLY A 10 -1.86 0.43 5.18
CA GLY A 10 -2.93 0.21 4.22
C GLY A 10 -4.22 0.87 4.66
N ILE A 11 -4.83 1.66 3.77
CA ILE A 11 -6.13 2.28 3.99
C ILE A 11 -7.12 1.84 2.91
N VAL A 12 -8.34 1.57 3.33
CA VAL A 12 -9.45 1.20 2.44
C VAL A 12 -10.34 2.40 2.23
N LYS A 13 -10.57 2.75 0.98
CA LYS A 13 -11.52 3.76 0.53
C LYS A 13 -12.19 3.28 -0.76
N ASP A 14 -13.49 3.47 -0.88
CA ASP A 14 -14.28 3.09 -2.07
C ASP A 14 -14.04 1.63 -2.50
N GLY A 15 -14.02 0.70 -1.52
CA GLY A 15 -13.86 -0.73 -1.75
C GLY A 15 -12.47 -1.17 -2.24
N ARG A 16 -11.48 -0.32 -2.21
CA ARG A 16 -10.09 -0.59 -2.61
C ARG A 16 -9.10 -0.28 -1.49
N ALA A 17 -8.02 -1.05 -1.43
CA ALA A 17 -6.91 -0.78 -0.50
C ALA A 17 -5.79 -0.02 -1.19
N TYR A 18 -5.35 1.06 -0.57
CA TYR A 18 -4.19 1.86 -0.97
C TYR A 18 -3.07 1.63 0.03
N LEU A 19 -1.92 1.14 -0.45
CA LEU A 19 -0.80 0.75 0.38
C LEU A 19 0.30 1.82 0.29
N PHE A 20 0.55 2.50 1.41
CA PHE A 20 1.61 3.49 1.53
C PHE A 20 2.84 2.83 2.15
N SER A 21 3.90 2.70 1.36
CA SER A 21 5.14 2.02 1.74
C SER A 21 6.30 3.00 1.78
N ALA A 22 7.16 2.87 2.77
CA ALA A 22 8.37 3.69 2.93
C ALA A 22 9.26 3.09 4.02
N ASP A 23 10.45 3.64 4.18
CA ASP A 23 11.33 3.32 5.30
C ASP A 23 10.67 3.65 6.65
N PRO A 24 11.08 2.96 7.73
CA PRO A 24 10.58 3.27 9.06
C PRO A 24 10.75 4.75 9.41
N GLY A 25 9.72 5.36 10.00
CA GLY A 25 9.76 6.76 10.42
C GLY A 25 9.52 7.80 9.30
N THR A 26 9.26 7.39 8.07
CA THR A 26 8.96 8.33 6.96
C THR A 26 7.61 9.02 7.11
N GLY A 27 6.61 8.36 7.73
CA GLY A 27 5.29 8.95 7.95
C GLY A 27 4.11 8.16 7.36
N LYS A 28 4.27 6.86 7.08
CA LYS A 28 3.19 5.99 6.57
C LYS A 28 1.91 6.07 7.40
N SER A 29 2.03 5.78 8.70
CA SER A 29 0.90 5.79 9.64
C SER A 29 0.30 7.20 9.82
N THR A 30 1.12 8.22 9.74
CA THR A 30 0.67 9.61 9.76
C THR A 30 -0.20 9.89 8.54
N HIS A 31 0.25 9.51 7.35
CA HIS A 31 -0.48 9.75 6.11
C HIS A 31 -1.83 9.03 6.09
N THR A 32 -1.88 7.75 6.47
CA THR A 32 -3.16 7.01 6.54
C THR A 32 -4.09 7.55 7.63
N SER A 33 -3.55 8.05 8.74
CA SER A 33 -4.35 8.74 9.77
C SER A 33 -4.91 10.07 9.27
N LEU A 34 -4.19 10.80 8.41
CA LEU A 34 -4.72 11.99 7.74
C LEU A 34 -5.88 11.64 6.78
N TRP A 35 -5.81 10.51 6.07
CA TRP A 35 -6.93 10.03 5.27
C TRP A 35 -8.17 9.77 6.12
N GLN A 36 -8.03 9.11 7.28
CA GLN A 36 -9.15 8.91 8.21
C GLN A 36 -9.73 10.22 8.71
N LYS A 37 -8.87 11.17 9.03
CA LYS A 37 -9.30 12.50 9.48
C LYS A 37 -10.03 13.28 8.40
N TYR A 38 -9.59 13.15 7.14
CA TYR A 38 -10.17 13.86 5.98
C TYR A 38 -11.52 13.28 5.57
N PHE A 39 -11.61 11.96 5.40
CA PHE A 39 -12.80 11.28 4.90
C PHE A 39 -13.76 10.80 6.00
N GLY A 40 -13.30 10.70 7.25
CA GLY A 40 -14.00 10.03 8.34
C GLY A 40 -13.63 8.54 8.44
N GLU A 41 -13.66 8.01 9.65
CA GLU A 41 -13.27 6.61 9.94
C GLU A 41 -14.23 5.58 9.34
N ASP A 42 -15.46 5.94 9.09
CA ASP A 42 -16.46 5.07 8.43
C ASP A 42 -16.17 4.94 6.93
N GLU A 43 -15.67 5.99 6.29
CA GLU A 43 -15.39 6.06 4.86
C GLU A 43 -13.96 5.63 4.50
N ALA A 44 -13.01 5.81 5.41
CA ALA A 44 -11.61 5.44 5.22
C ALA A 44 -11.11 4.60 6.40
N LYS A 45 -10.87 3.31 6.17
CA LYS A 45 -10.54 2.34 7.23
C LYS A 45 -9.10 1.86 7.10
N ILE A 46 -8.29 2.00 8.14
CA ILE A 46 -6.95 1.41 8.18
C ILE A 46 -7.09 -0.10 8.30
N ILE A 47 -6.76 -0.82 7.22
CA ILE A 47 -6.82 -2.28 7.18
C ILE A 47 -5.68 -2.93 7.95
N ASN A 48 -4.49 -2.31 7.91
CA ASN A 48 -3.32 -2.70 8.70
C ASN A 48 -2.26 -1.60 8.63
N ASP A 49 -1.63 -1.28 9.75
CA ASP A 49 -0.70 -0.14 9.84
C ASP A 49 0.79 -0.52 9.81
N ASP A 50 1.14 -1.78 9.56
CA ASP A 50 2.55 -2.19 9.49
C ASP A 50 2.83 -3.25 8.43
N LYS A 51 2.11 -4.38 8.48
CA LYS A 51 2.41 -5.56 7.65
C LYS A 51 1.15 -6.21 7.09
N PRO A 52 0.38 -5.51 6.24
CA PRO A 52 -0.71 -6.15 5.51
C PRO A 52 -0.19 -7.31 4.67
N ALA A 53 -1.02 -8.32 4.48
CA ALA A 53 -0.66 -9.44 3.63
C ALA A 53 -1.29 -9.29 2.25
N ILE A 54 -0.47 -9.47 1.22
CA ILE A 54 -0.91 -9.52 -0.18
C ILE A 54 -1.05 -10.98 -0.60
N ARG A 55 -2.17 -11.31 -1.23
CA ARG A 55 -2.42 -12.64 -1.79
C ARG A 55 -3.01 -12.55 -3.19
N LEU A 56 -2.57 -13.49 -4.03
CA LEU A 56 -3.21 -13.75 -5.31
C LEU A 56 -4.31 -14.80 -5.10
N VAL A 57 -5.55 -14.46 -5.44
CA VAL A 57 -6.72 -15.34 -5.34
C VAL A 57 -7.49 -15.24 -6.65
N ASP A 58 -7.67 -16.36 -7.34
CA ASP A 58 -8.39 -16.44 -8.62
C ASP A 58 -7.94 -15.40 -9.66
N GLY A 59 -6.64 -15.13 -9.71
CA GLY A 59 -6.03 -14.18 -10.64
C GLY A 59 -6.09 -12.71 -10.22
N GLU A 60 -6.70 -12.39 -9.08
CA GLU A 60 -6.81 -11.03 -8.53
C GLU A 60 -5.99 -10.87 -7.25
N LEU A 61 -5.43 -9.67 -7.04
CA LEU A 61 -4.61 -9.33 -5.88
C LEU A 61 -5.44 -8.66 -4.78
N TYR A 62 -5.41 -9.29 -3.60
CA TYR A 62 -6.09 -8.82 -2.40
C TYR A 62 -5.13 -8.46 -1.28
N VAL A 63 -5.52 -7.47 -0.50
CA VAL A 63 -4.90 -7.12 0.79
C VAL A 63 -5.74 -7.68 1.92
N TYR A 64 -5.05 -8.22 2.92
CA TYR A 64 -5.63 -8.73 4.15
C TYR A 64 -5.07 -7.98 5.35
N GLY A 65 -5.92 -7.61 6.29
CA GLY A 65 -5.48 -7.23 7.62
C GLY A 65 -4.79 -8.40 8.32
N THR A 66 -3.77 -8.11 9.09
CA THR A 66 -3.01 -9.09 9.88
C THR A 66 -2.92 -8.64 11.34
N PRO A 67 -2.67 -9.54 12.30
CA PRO A 67 -2.45 -9.15 13.69
C PRO A 67 -1.17 -8.31 13.91
N TRP A 68 -0.27 -8.31 12.93
CA TRP A 68 0.98 -7.54 12.99
C TRP A 68 0.75 -6.12 12.45
N SER A 69 0.33 -5.21 13.33
CA SER A 69 -0.07 -3.84 13.01
C SER A 69 0.85 -2.76 13.59
N GLY A 70 2.04 -3.17 14.04
CA GLY A 70 3.04 -2.26 14.56
C GLY A 70 2.65 -1.62 15.89
N LYS A 71 3.09 -0.37 16.09
CA LYS A 71 2.90 0.34 17.37
C LYS A 71 1.48 0.88 17.57
N THR A 72 0.72 1.05 16.50
CA THR A 72 -0.63 1.63 16.55
C THR A 72 -1.72 0.64 16.88
N ASP A 73 -1.42 -0.66 16.74
CA ASP A 73 -2.38 -1.77 16.86
C ASP A 73 -3.64 -1.64 15.99
N LYS A 74 -3.53 -0.86 14.90
CA LYS A 74 -4.63 -0.65 13.96
C LYS A 74 -4.62 -1.74 12.90
N ASN A 75 -5.60 -2.62 12.97
CA ASN A 75 -5.86 -3.64 11.97
C ASN A 75 -7.33 -4.05 11.97
N ILE A 76 -7.81 -4.54 10.83
CA ILE A 76 -9.18 -5.03 10.67
C ILE A 76 -9.10 -6.36 9.94
N ASN A 77 -9.83 -7.37 10.44
CA ASN A 77 -9.95 -8.67 9.76
C ASN A 77 -10.87 -8.54 8.54
N MET A 78 -10.31 -8.04 7.45
CA MET A 78 -11.02 -7.90 6.18
C MET A 78 -10.10 -8.22 5.00
N ARG A 79 -10.71 -8.41 3.84
CA ARG A 79 -10.06 -8.60 2.55
C ARG A 79 -10.64 -7.63 1.53
N VAL A 80 -9.77 -6.90 0.85
CA VAL A 80 -10.17 -6.00 -0.24
C VAL A 80 -9.18 -6.06 -1.40
N PRO A 81 -9.60 -5.82 -2.65
CA PRO A 81 -8.69 -5.72 -3.78
C PRO A 81 -7.75 -4.52 -3.64
N ILE A 82 -6.53 -4.64 -4.19
CA ILE A 82 -5.57 -3.55 -4.20
C ILE A 82 -6.00 -2.50 -5.23
N GLY A 83 -6.00 -1.22 -4.83
CA GLY A 83 -6.17 -0.08 -5.73
C GLY A 83 -4.83 0.44 -6.26
N ALA A 84 -3.90 0.74 -5.38
CA ALA A 84 -2.56 1.22 -5.73
C ALA A 84 -1.54 0.93 -4.63
N ILE A 85 -0.26 0.98 -5.01
CA ILE A 85 0.88 0.99 -4.09
C ILE A 85 1.59 2.34 -4.25
N VAL A 86 1.89 3.00 -3.14
CA VAL A 86 2.52 4.32 -3.12
C VAL A 86 3.80 4.28 -2.29
N CYS A 87 4.91 4.60 -2.92
CA CYS A 87 6.20 4.75 -2.26
C CYS A 87 6.32 6.19 -1.75
N LEU A 88 6.25 6.37 -0.41
CA LEU A 88 6.33 7.68 0.23
C LEU A 88 7.76 8.13 0.45
N GLU A 89 7.97 9.43 0.31
CA GLU A 89 9.12 10.16 0.80
C GLU A 89 8.70 11.48 1.44
N ARG A 90 9.51 12.03 2.31
CA ARG A 90 9.27 13.35 2.89
C ARG A 90 9.56 14.44 1.86
N SER A 91 8.68 15.41 1.76
CA SER A 91 8.84 16.57 0.89
C SER A 91 8.13 17.79 1.49
N GLU A 92 8.60 18.98 1.22
CA GLU A 92 7.92 20.22 1.60
C GLU A 92 6.63 20.41 0.77
N ASN A 93 6.67 19.98 -0.49
CA ASN A 93 5.53 20.07 -1.40
C ASN A 93 4.92 18.69 -1.61
N ASN A 94 3.59 18.65 -1.78
CA ASN A 94 2.85 17.44 -2.08
C ASN A 94 2.83 17.18 -3.59
N TRP A 95 3.30 16.02 -3.99
CA TRP A 95 3.28 15.58 -5.39
C TRP A 95 3.16 14.06 -5.51
N VAL A 96 2.55 13.60 -6.58
CA VAL A 96 2.42 12.18 -6.92
C VAL A 96 2.78 11.98 -8.39
N ARG A 97 3.54 10.95 -8.68
CA ARG A 97 3.76 10.48 -10.05
C ARG A 97 3.68 8.96 -10.14
N GLU A 98 3.09 8.46 -11.21
CA GLU A 98 3.16 7.05 -11.55
C GLU A 98 4.60 6.68 -11.93
N ILE A 99 5.07 5.53 -11.48
CA ILE A 99 6.40 5.00 -11.78
C ILE A 99 6.32 3.71 -12.57
N THR A 100 7.33 3.47 -13.39
CA THR A 100 7.44 2.24 -14.17
C THR A 100 7.73 1.03 -13.28
N PRO A 101 7.42 -0.20 -13.72
CA PRO A 101 7.81 -1.42 -13.02
C PRO A 101 9.30 -1.47 -12.68
N LYS A 102 10.15 -1.00 -13.59
CA LYS A 102 11.61 -0.95 -13.38
C LYS A 102 12.01 -0.06 -12.22
N GLU A 103 11.35 1.08 -12.06
CA GLU A 103 11.55 1.99 -10.92
C GLU A 103 10.96 1.43 -9.63
N ALA A 104 9.82 0.72 -9.70
CA ALA A 104 9.11 0.20 -8.53
C ALA A 104 9.81 -0.99 -7.85
N ILE A 105 10.48 -1.87 -8.63
CA ILE A 105 11.10 -3.10 -8.13
C ILE A 105 12.01 -2.86 -6.92
N PRO A 106 12.99 -1.95 -6.94
CA PRO A 106 13.88 -1.72 -5.81
C PRO A 106 13.13 -1.34 -4.53
N PHE A 107 12.14 -0.44 -4.64
CA PHE A 107 11.33 0.01 -3.51
C PHE A 107 10.53 -1.13 -2.89
N ILE A 108 9.82 -1.90 -3.70
CA ILE A 108 8.96 -3.00 -3.22
C ILE A 108 9.82 -4.11 -2.60
N LEU A 109 10.93 -4.47 -3.24
CA LEU A 109 11.84 -5.51 -2.71
C LEU A 109 12.48 -5.08 -1.38
N GLN A 110 12.82 -3.81 -1.21
CA GLN A 110 13.38 -3.30 0.04
C GLN A 110 12.37 -3.40 1.19
N GLN A 111 11.09 -3.22 0.92
CA GLN A 111 10.00 -3.25 1.90
C GLN A 111 9.35 -4.63 2.06
N THR A 112 9.88 -5.66 1.41
CA THR A 112 9.36 -7.03 1.46
C THR A 112 10.35 -7.93 2.20
N ILE A 113 9.83 -8.82 3.06
CA ILE A 113 10.65 -9.85 3.71
C ILE A 113 11.16 -10.81 2.63
N ARG A 114 12.47 -10.87 2.46
CA ARG A 114 13.13 -11.78 1.51
C ARG A 114 13.18 -13.18 2.09
N PRO A 115 12.67 -14.18 1.37
CA PRO A 115 12.81 -15.57 1.81
C PRO A 115 14.25 -16.06 1.66
N GLU A 116 14.65 -16.98 2.53
CA GLU A 116 15.97 -17.63 2.47
C GLU A 116 15.99 -18.80 1.50
N ASN A 117 14.86 -19.45 1.26
CA ASN A 117 14.79 -20.61 0.38
C ASN A 117 14.31 -20.28 -1.04
N LYS A 118 14.77 -21.11 -2.00
CA LYS A 118 14.51 -20.92 -3.43
C LYS A 118 13.02 -20.99 -3.79
N SER A 119 12.28 -21.89 -3.18
CA SER A 119 10.84 -22.08 -3.47
C SER A 119 10.03 -20.85 -3.09
N GLU A 120 10.27 -20.31 -1.91
CA GLU A 120 9.61 -19.09 -1.46
C GLU A 120 10.05 -17.84 -2.23
N MET A 121 11.30 -17.80 -2.71
CA MET A 121 11.78 -16.73 -3.57
C MET A 121 11.04 -16.74 -4.92
N ILE A 122 10.82 -17.92 -5.52
CA ILE A 122 10.03 -18.04 -6.74
C ILE A 122 8.60 -17.52 -6.51
N ASN A 123 7.99 -17.87 -5.37
CA ASN A 123 6.66 -17.41 -5.01
C ASN A 123 6.60 -15.88 -4.84
N LEU A 124 7.62 -15.28 -4.22
CA LEU A 124 7.73 -13.84 -4.09
C LEU A 124 7.80 -13.17 -5.46
N LEU A 125 8.66 -13.67 -6.35
CA LEU A 125 8.82 -13.13 -7.70
C LEU A 125 7.53 -13.26 -8.53
N THR A 126 6.78 -14.35 -8.37
CA THR A 126 5.49 -14.55 -9.04
C THR A 126 4.46 -13.51 -8.60
N ILE A 127 4.35 -13.24 -7.29
CA ILE A 127 3.45 -12.20 -6.77
C ILE A 127 3.91 -10.82 -7.23
N LEU A 128 5.21 -10.55 -7.18
CA LEU A 128 5.78 -9.27 -7.61
C LEU A 128 5.50 -8.99 -9.09
N ASP A 129 5.72 -9.98 -9.96
CA ASP A 129 5.41 -9.86 -11.40
C ASP A 129 3.93 -9.55 -11.61
N LYS A 130 3.04 -10.24 -10.91
CA LYS A 130 1.59 -9.98 -10.99
C LYS A 130 1.25 -8.58 -10.50
N VAL A 131 1.81 -8.13 -9.37
CA VAL A 131 1.63 -6.77 -8.84
C VAL A 131 2.03 -5.74 -9.89
N LEU A 132 3.22 -5.86 -10.45
CA LEU A 132 3.78 -4.89 -11.40
C LEU A 132 3.02 -4.85 -12.75
N ARG A 133 2.34 -5.94 -13.12
CA ARG A 133 1.52 -6.00 -14.35
C ARG A 133 0.11 -5.46 -14.16
N THR A 134 -0.43 -5.47 -12.95
CA THR A 134 -1.86 -5.23 -12.71
C THR A 134 -2.14 -4.05 -11.80
N ILE A 135 -1.21 -3.70 -10.93
CA ILE A 135 -1.36 -2.61 -9.95
C ILE A 135 -0.47 -1.44 -10.34
N LYS A 136 -1.04 -0.26 -10.40
CA LYS A 136 -0.26 0.96 -10.57
C LYS A 136 0.55 1.26 -9.32
N VAL A 137 1.79 1.61 -9.53
CA VAL A 137 2.72 2.00 -8.46
C VAL A 137 3.08 3.47 -8.65
N TYR A 138 3.03 4.21 -7.55
CA TYR A 138 3.30 5.64 -7.54
C TYR A 138 4.45 5.96 -6.59
N ARG A 139 5.13 7.04 -6.87
CA ARG A 139 6.02 7.71 -5.92
C ARG A 139 5.37 9.00 -5.49
N MET A 140 5.42 9.29 -4.19
CA MET A 140 4.79 10.47 -3.61
C MET A 140 5.76 11.16 -2.64
N GLY A 141 6.01 12.44 -2.88
CA GLY A 141 6.55 13.34 -1.86
C GLY A 141 5.40 14.00 -1.11
N CYS A 142 5.44 14.00 0.21
CA CYS A 142 4.40 14.63 1.00
C CYS A 142 4.92 15.25 2.31
N ASN A 143 4.21 16.29 2.73
CA ASN A 143 4.24 16.84 4.08
C ASN A 143 3.11 16.21 4.94
N MET A 144 2.83 16.80 6.09
CA MET A 144 1.79 16.34 7.02
C MET A 144 0.50 17.17 6.97
N ASP A 145 0.29 17.96 5.92
CA ASP A 145 -0.91 18.77 5.74
C ASP A 145 -2.04 17.95 5.11
N MET A 146 -3.28 18.43 5.29
CA MET A 146 -4.46 17.78 4.72
C MET A 146 -4.45 17.78 3.18
N GLU A 147 -3.81 18.75 2.55
CA GLU A 147 -3.60 18.78 1.10
C GLU A 147 -2.92 17.51 0.58
N ALA A 148 -2.03 16.88 1.38
CA ALA A 148 -1.38 15.62 1.00
C ALA A 148 -2.41 14.51 0.73
N VAL A 149 -3.55 14.51 1.45
CA VAL A 149 -4.63 13.54 1.22
C VAL A 149 -5.32 13.80 -0.12
N GLU A 150 -5.65 15.06 -0.41
CA GLU A 150 -6.30 15.43 -1.67
C GLU A 150 -5.43 15.10 -2.87
N VAL A 151 -4.14 15.46 -2.81
CA VAL A 151 -3.17 15.17 -3.87
C VAL A 151 -3.02 13.67 -4.07
N SER A 152 -2.88 12.89 -2.99
CA SER A 152 -2.75 11.44 -3.10
C SER A 152 -4.01 10.79 -3.65
N TYR A 153 -5.17 11.04 -3.04
CA TYR A 153 -6.42 10.42 -3.45
C TYR A 153 -6.79 10.73 -4.89
N ASN A 154 -6.73 11.99 -5.30
CA ASN A 154 -7.07 12.38 -6.68
C ASN A 154 -6.13 11.79 -7.73
N SER A 155 -4.88 11.50 -7.35
CA SER A 155 -3.90 10.91 -8.27
C SER A 155 -4.01 9.38 -8.37
N ILE A 156 -4.40 8.70 -7.28
CA ILE A 156 -4.30 7.24 -7.20
C ILE A 156 -5.64 6.51 -7.18
N LYS A 157 -6.77 7.22 -7.00
CA LYS A 157 -8.09 6.60 -6.99
C LYS A 157 -8.33 5.81 -8.28
N VAL A 158 -8.88 4.61 -8.12
CA VAL A 158 -9.29 3.78 -9.25
C VAL A 158 -10.65 4.29 -9.73
N GLU A 159 -10.69 4.77 -10.96
CA GLU A 159 -11.97 5.11 -11.60
C GLU A 159 -12.71 3.80 -11.89
N GLU A 160 -13.95 3.68 -11.41
CA GLU A 160 -14.82 2.61 -11.86
C GLU A 160 -15.09 2.82 -13.37
N LYS A 161 -14.69 1.83 -14.16
CA LYS A 161 -15.14 1.79 -15.56
C LYS A 161 -16.64 1.55 -15.54
N LEU A 162 -17.40 2.58 -15.88
CA LEU A 162 -18.81 2.48 -16.22
C LEU A 162 -19.06 1.46 -17.33
#